data_197217c94c1b21d711c30a08c0c1fa34
#
_entry.id   197217c94c1b21d711c30a08c0c1fa34
#
_cell.length_a   1.000
_cell.length_b   1.000
_cell.length_c   1.000
_cell.angle_alpha   90.00
_cell.angle_beta   90.00
_cell.angle_gamma   90.00
#
_symmetry.space_group_name_H-M   'P 1'
#
loop_
_entity.id
_entity.type
_entity.pdbx_description
1 polymer ?
#
loop_
_entity_poly.entity_id
_entity_poly.type
_entity_poly.pdbx_seq_one_letter_code
_entity_poly.pdbx_strand_id
1 'polypeptide(L)'
;MSVMSSLQKEQTDVLVNSDTSVENDPMIGLRTSDYYFDLPKELIAQDPLEDRSSSRLLVLDHKTGETEHHVFTDILDFLQPGDCLVLNNTKVIPARLLGTKEDTGAAVEVFLLKRREKDIWETLVKPGKKLRPGARVVFGDGRLKAEILDVVEEGNRLVQFFYDGIWEEVLDSLGEMPLPPYITHKLKDKNRYQTVYAKYAGSAAAPTAGLHFTKELLAKVEAKGVDLAYVTLHVGLGTFRPVKVDNVLEHHMHSEYYQVSQEAADKINKAKESGHRVICVGTTSCRTIESAADENGHLEECCDNTEIFIYPGYKFKVLDCLITNFHLPESTLVMLVSALAGRENVLNAYQEAIKEKYRFFSFGDAMFIK
;
A
#
# COMPACT_ATOMS: atom_id res chain seq x y z
N MET A 1 -10.42 -70.54 -32.26
CA MET A 1 -8.98 -70.40 -32.60
C MET A 1 -8.75 -68.91 -32.66
N SER A 2 -8.40 -68.48 -31.67
CA SER A 2 -7.42 -67.69 -30.98
C SER A 2 -6.63 -66.74 -31.89
N VAL A 3 -6.81 -65.44 -31.71
CA VAL A 3 -5.81 -64.44 -31.99
C VAL A 3 -5.83 -63.46 -30.82
N MET A 4 -4.88 -63.59 -29.92
CA MET A 4 -4.51 -62.56 -28.97
C MET A 4 -3.35 -61.77 -29.62
N SER A 5 -3.58 -60.50 -29.88
CA SER A 5 -2.60 -59.55 -30.33
C SER A 5 -2.14 -58.65 -29.18
N SER A 6 -0.88 -58.62 -29.01
CA SER A 6 -0.05 -57.81 -28.15
C SER A 6 -0.33 -56.32 -28.20
N LEU A 7 -0.65 -55.70 -27.03
CA LEU A 7 -0.56 -54.27 -26.83
C LEU A 7 0.82 -53.94 -26.29
N GLN A 8 1.66 -53.39 -27.17
CA GLN A 8 2.90 -52.72 -26.80
C GLN A 8 2.56 -51.38 -26.15
N LYS A 9 3.18 -51.19 -24.98
CA LYS A 9 3.25 -49.89 -24.29
C LYS A 9 4.16 -48.97 -25.10
N GLU A 10 3.62 -47.92 -25.65
CA GLU A 10 4.38 -46.71 -25.99
C GLU A 10 4.52 -45.85 -24.73
N GLN A 11 5.70 -45.84 -24.17
CA GLN A 11 6.15 -44.79 -23.25
C GLN A 11 6.41 -43.55 -24.10
N THR A 12 5.56 -42.58 -24.00
CA THR A 12 5.82 -41.21 -24.47
C THR A 12 6.73 -40.54 -23.45
N ASP A 13 8.00 -40.46 -23.77
CA ASP A 13 8.95 -39.55 -23.16
C ASP A 13 8.44 -38.11 -23.41
N VAL A 14 7.92 -37.47 -22.38
CA VAL A 14 7.71 -36.02 -22.37
C VAL A 14 9.10 -35.40 -22.23
N LEU A 15 9.70 -35.08 -23.37
CA LEU A 15 10.84 -34.17 -23.43
C LEU A 15 10.41 -32.85 -22.80
N VAL A 16 10.94 -32.60 -21.61
CA VAL A 16 10.96 -31.26 -21.03
C VAL A 16 11.84 -30.41 -21.93
N ASN A 17 11.22 -29.73 -22.89
CA ASN A 17 11.88 -28.66 -23.60
C ASN A 17 12.14 -27.55 -22.55
N SER A 18 13.37 -27.47 -22.09
CA SER A 18 13.91 -26.29 -21.45
C SER A 18 13.96 -25.20 -22.52
N ASP A 19 12.90 -24.40 -22.56
CA ASP A 19 12.78 -23.29 -23.48
C ASP A 19 13.76 -22.19 -23.05
N THR A 20 14.97 -22.23 -23.58
CA THR A 20 16.01 -21.20 -23.40
C THR A 20 15.69 -19.89 -24.12
N SER A 21 14.47 -19.76 -24.68
CA SER A 21 14.01 -18.58 -25.37
C SER A 21 13.51 -17.45 -24.43
N VAL A 22 13.31 -17.74 -23.14
CA VAL A 22 12.77 -16.78 -22.17
C VAL A 22 13.79 -15.70 -21.76
N GLU A 23 15.08 -16.01 -21.79
CA GLU A 23 16.14 -15.08 -21.36
C GLU A 23 16.36 -13.87 -22.29
N ASN A 24 15.80 -13.84 -23.50
CA ASN A 24 15.99 -12.78 -24.49
C ASN A 24 14.70 -12.06 -24.93
N ASP A 25 13.60 -12.20 -24.18
CA ASP A 25 12.39 -11.41 -24.46
C ASP A 25 12.61 -9.97 -23.95
N PRO A 26 12.68 -8.93 -24.84
CA PRO A 26 12.88 -7.56 -24.43
C PRO A 26 11.70 -6.99 -23.60
N MET A 27 10.60 -7.75 -23.50
CA MET A 27 9.41 -7.41 -22.71
C MET A 27 9.39 -8.05 -21.32
N ILE A 28 10.43 -8.84 -20.95
CA ILE A 28 10.52 -9.41 -19.60
C ILE A 28 10.55 -8.30 -18.56
N GLY A 29 9.64 -8.39 -17.58
CA GLY A 29 9.46 -7.38 -16.52
C GLY A 29 8.63 -6.18 -16.93
N LEU A 30 8.15 -6.12 -18.19
CA LEU A 30 7.26 -5.07 -18.68
C LEU A 30 5.81 -5.53 -18.85
N ARG A 31 5.52 -6.81 -18.61
CA ARG A 31 4.13 -7.31 -18.59
C ARG A 31 3.64 -7.42 -17.15
N THR A 32 2.40 -7.03 -16.93
CA THR A 32 1.75 -7.18 -15.61
C THR A 32 1.79 -8.64 -15.15
N SER A 33 1.59 -9.61 -16.06
CA SER A 33 1.66 -11.04 -15.78
C SER A 33 3.04 -11.54 -15.33
N ASP A 34 4.13 -10.81 -15.58
CA ASP A 34 5.47 -11.16 -15.11
C ASP A 34 5.60 -11.08 -13.58
N TYR A 35 4.62 -10.44 -12.92
CA TYR A 35 4.54 -10.27 -11.46
C TYR A 35 3.46 -11.15 -10.85
N TYR A 36 2.98 -12.13 -11.60
CA TYR A 36 2.02 -13.12 -11.11
C TYR A 36 2.72 -14.15 -10.21
N PHE A 37 2.04 -14.54 -9.15
CA PHE A 37 2.33 -15.69 -8.32
C PHE A 37 1.02 -16.24 -7.75
N ASP A 38 0.96 -17.54 -7.53
CA ASP A 38 -0.23 -18.17 -6.95
C ASP A 38 -0.26 -17.93 -5.43
N LEU A 39 -1.25 -17.17 -4.97
CA LEU A 39 -1.42 -16.85 -3.56
C LEU A 39 -2.67 -17.54 -3.00
N PRO A 40 -2.50 -18.52 -2.08
CA PRO A 40 -3.60 -19.13 -1.36
C PRO A 40 -4.40 -18.09 -0.57
N LYS A 41 -5.72 -18.09 -0.75
CA LYS A 41 -6.62 -17.08 -0.12
C LYS A 41 -6.57 -17.10 1.40
N GLU A 42 -6.32 -18.26 2.00
CA GLU A 42 -6.17 -18.44 3.45
C GLU A 42 -4.97 -17.72 4.05
N LEU A 43 -3.98 -17.34 3.23
CA LEU A 43 -2.82 -16.55 3.68
C LEU A 43 -3.13 -15.05 3.72
N ILE A 44 -4.25 -14.60 3.18
CA ILE A 44 -4.68 -13.20 3.24
C ILE A 44 -5.21 -12.88 4.64
N ALA A 45 -4.44 -12.10 5.40
CA ALA A 45 -4.79 -11.76 6.78
C ALA A 45 -6.08 -10.93 6.86
N GLN A 46 -7.06 -11.43 7.59
CA GLN A 46 -8.35 -10.76 7.80
C GLN A 46 -8.37 -9.90 9.06
N ASP A 47 -7.59 -10.27 10.06
CA ASP A 47 -7.54 -9.62 11.37
C ASP A 47 -6.10 -9.27 11.75
N PRO A 48 -5.87 -8.12 12.44
CA PRO A 48 -4.57 -7.80 13.01
C PRO A 48 -4.22 -8.74 14.16
N LEU A 49 -2.94 -9.02 14.35
CA LEU A 49 -2.45 -9.71 15.55
C LEU A 49 -2.74 -8.87 16.80
N GLU A 50 -2.95 -9.51 17.96
CA GLU A 50 -3.19 -8.81 19.22
C GLU A 50 -2.00 -7.91 19.57
N ASP A 51 -0.79 -8.45 19.59
CA ASP A 51 0.45 -7.67 19.59
C ASP A 51 0.91 -7.46 18.13
N ARG A 52 0.89 -6.18 17.69
CA ARG A 52 1.25 -5.83 16.32
C ARG A 52 2.73 -6.07 15.98
N SER A 53 3.60 -6.04 16.98
CA SER A 53 5.04 -6.27 16.82
C SER A 53 5.44 -7.75 16.85
N SER A 54 4.50 -8.66 17.12
CA SER A 54 4.71 -10.12 17.07
C SER A 54 4.54 -10.73 15.68
N SER A 55 4.31 -9.92 14.64
CA SER A 55 4.30 -10.40 13.26
C SER A 55 5.65 -10.98 12.87
N ARG A 56 5.64 -11.89 11.90
CA ARG A 56 6.89 -12.43 11.32
C ARG A 56 7.55 -11.37 10.44
N LEU A 57 8.86 -11.49 10.31
CA LEU A 57 9.69 -10.67 9.44
C LEU A 57 10.51 -11.58 8.52
N LEU A 58 10.31 -11.46 7.22
CA LEU A 58 11.20 -12.06 6.23
C LEU A 58 12.21 -11.02 5.81
N VAL A 59 13.49 -11.29 6.04
CA VAL A 59 14.58 -10.42 5.61
C VAL A 59 15.09 -10.92 4.27
N LEU A 60 15.14 -10.05 3.27
CA LEU A 60 15.66 -10.34 1.93
C LEU A 60 16.91 -9.49 1.67
N ASP A 61 18.02 -10.13 1.43
CA ASP A 61 19.20 -9.48 0.88
C ASP A 61 18.98 -9.22 -0.62
N HIS A 62 18.88 -7.95 -1.01
CA HIS A 62 18.57 -7.61 -2.41
C HIS A 62 19.68 -7.96 -3.41
N LYS A 63 20.91 -8.13 -2.95
CA LYS A 63 22.08 -8.47 -3.80
C LYS A 63 22.19 -9.96 -4.06
N THR A 64 21.97 -10.77 -3.02
CA THR A 64 22.16 -12.24 -3.09
C THR A 64 20.85 -12.99 -3.34
N GLY A 65 19.70 -12.40 -2.99
CA GLY A 65 18.39 -13.07 -2.99
C GLY A 65 18.18 -14.00 -1.79
N GLU A 66 19.13 -14.06 -0.85
CA GLU A 66 19.02 -14.88 0.35
C GLU A 66 17.95 -14.35 1.29
N THR A 67 17.23 -15.27 1.95
CA THR A 67 16.15 -14.94 2.89
C THR A 67 16.42 -15.47 4.28
N GLU A 68 16.05 -14.69 5.30
CA GLU A 68 16.12 -15.06 6.70
C GLU A 68 14.75 -14.87 7.35
N HIS A 69 14.40 -15.70 8.35
CA HIS A 69 13.11 -15.66 9.04
C HIS A 69 13.28 -15.18 10.47
N HIS A 70 12.53 -14.14 10.82
CA HIS A 70 12.60 -13.45 12.12
C HIS A 70 11.21 -13.10 12.64
N VAL A 71 11.15 -12.47 13.82
CA VAL A 71 9.98 -11.75 14.34
C VAL A 71 10.22 -10.26 14.14
N PHE A 72 9.16 -9.46 13.97
CA PHE A 72 9.32 -8.04 13.62
C PHE A 72 10.14 -7.24 14.63
N THR A 73 10.11 -7.62 15.92
CA THR A 73 10.94 -6.98 16.94
C THR A 73 12.44 -7.09 16.68
N ASP A 74 12.87 -8.13 15.92
CA ASP A 74 14.27 -8.35 15.57
C ASP A 74 14.78 -7.34 14.53
N ILE A 75 13.89 -6.49 13.98
CA ILE A 75 14.30 -5.36 13.12
C ILE A 75 15.39 -4.51 13.77
N LEU A 76 15.38 -4.44 15.11
CA LEU A 76 16.42 -3.74 15.86
C LEU A 76 17.83 -4.26 15.57
N ASP A 77 18.01 -5.54 15.30
CA ASP A 77 19.31 -6.15 15.04
C ASP A 77 19.86 -5.78 13.66
N PHE A 78 18.97 -5.38 12.75
CA PHE A 78 19.31 -4.96 11.38
C PHE A 78 19.53 -3.44 11.24
N LEU A 79 19.12 -2.64 12.23
CA LEU A 79 19.32 -1.20 12.23
C LEU A 79 20.67 -0.84 12.86
N GLN A 80 21.30 0.24 12.38
CA GLN A 80 22.59 0.73 12.84
C GLN A 80 22.48 2.19 13.32
N PRO A 81 23.30 2.60 14.31
CA PRO A 81 23.37 4.02 14.69
C PRO A 81 23.71 4.88 13.46
N GLY A 82 23.00 5.99 13.29
CA GLY A 82 23.14 6.90 12.16
C GLY A 82 22.17 6.60 11.00
N ASP A 83 21.55 5.41 10.93
CA ASP A 83 20.47 5.16 9.95
C ASP A 83 19.32 6.15 10.17
N CYS A 84 18.57 6.45 9.09
CA CYS A 84 17.34 7.22 9.14
C CYS A 84 16.14 6.35 8.75
N LEU A 85 15.20 6.19 9.67
CA LEU A 85 13.94 5.45 9.44
C LEU A 85 12.85 6.44 9.01
N VAL A 86 12.35 6.31 7.78
CA VAL A 86 11.34 7.22 7.21
C VAL A 86 9.95 6.62 7.36
N LEU A 87 9.05 7.34 8.02
CA LEU A 87 7.73 6.90 8.44
C LEU A 87 6.64 7.81 7.86
N ASN A 88 5.59 7.24 7.28
CA ASN A 88 4.44 8.02 6.81
C ASN A 88 3.45 8.22 7.97
N ASN A 89 3.31 9.47 8.44
CA ASN A 89 2.46 9.86 9.57
C ASN A 89 1.03 10.24 9.19
N THR A 90 0.60 9.88 7.99
CA THR A 90 -0.80 10.09 7.58
C THR A 90 -1.77 9.37 8.51
N LYS A 91 -2.93 10.00 8.75
CA LYS A 91 -4.04 9.43 9.52
C LYS A 91 -5.20 9.10 8.60
N VAL A 92 -5.69 7.87 8.68
CA VAL A 92 -6.88 7.44 7.95
C VAL A 92 -8.11 8.12 8.52
N ILE A 93 -8.95 8.68 7.65
CA ILE A 93 -10.24 9.24 8.02
C ILE A 93 -11.34 8.19 7.85
N PRO A 94 -12.45 8.24 8.60
CA PRO A 94 -13.59 7.36 8.42
C PRO A 94 -14.38 7.75 7.16
N ALA A 95 -13.74 7.55 5.99
CA ALA A 95 -14.15 8.09 4.70
C ALA A 95 -15.39 7.43 4.11
N ARG A 96 -15.87 6.31 4.67
CA ARG A 96 -17.00 5.56 4.16
C ARG A 96 -18.28 5.96 4.87
N LEU A 97 -19.17 6.66 4.17
CA LEU A 97 -20.44 7.15 4.69
C LEU A 97 -21.60 6.31 4.13
N LEU A 98 -22.37 5.67 4.99
CA LEU A 98 -23.57 4.93 4.64
C LEU A 98 -24.80 5.78 4.91
N GLY A 99 -25.63 6.00 3.91
CA GLY A 99 -26.79 6.88 4.01
C GLY A 99 -27.97 6.39 3.17
N THR A 100 -28.99 7.22 3.11
CA THR A 100 -30.18 6.98 2.30
C THR A 100 -30.46 8.17 1.40
N LYS A 101 -30.93 7.92 0.20
CA LYS A 101 -31.39 8.96 -0.71
C LYS A 101 -32.66 9.60 -0.13
N GLU A 102 -32.68 10.93 -0.03
CA GLU A 102 -33.72 11.69 0.69
C GLU A 102 -35.15 11.45 0.15
N ASP A 103 -35.28 11.35 -1.18
CA ASP A 103 -36.58 11.19 -1.86
C ASP A 103 -37.13 9.75 -1.89
N THR A 104 -36.24 8.74 -1.94
CA THR A 104 -36.66 7.33 -2.15
C THR A 104 -36.35 6.41 -0.97
N GLY A 105 -35.57 6.88 0.02
CA GLY A 105 -35.08 6.02 1.12
C GLY A 105 -34.12 4.93 0.67
N ALA A 106 -33.66 4.94 -0.59
CA ALA A 106 -32.76 3.92 -1.11
C ALA A 106 -31.40 4.00 -0.44
N ALA A 107 -30.89 2.87 0.06
CA ALA A 107 -29.54 2.78 0.63
C ALA A 107 -28.46 3.18 -0.39
N VAL A 108 -27.53 4.00 0.04
CA VAL A 108 -26.41 4.50 -0.75
C VAL A 108 -25.13 4.58 0.08
N GLU A 109 -24.00 4.54 -0.60
CA GLU A 109 -22.68 4.74 -0.02
C GLU A 109 -22.02 5.93 -0.69
N VAL A 110 -21.42 6.82 0.11
CA VAL A 110 -20.60 7.94 -0.34
C VAL A 110 -19.22 7.76 0.31
N PHE A 111 -18.20 7.65 -0.52
CA PHE A 111 -16.83 7.45 -0.09
C PHE A 111 -15.98 8.69 -0.40
N LEU A 112 -15.42 9.32 0.63
CA LEU A 112 -14.61 10.53 0.51
C LEU A 112 -13.25 10.21 -0.13
N LEU A 113 -12.87 10.96 -1.16
CA LEU A 113 -11.59 10.83 -1.84
C LEU A 113 -10.67 12.01 -1.56
N LYS A 114 -11.11 13.19 -1.98
CA LYS A 114 -10.32 14.42 -1.91
C LYS A 114 -11.20 15.60 -1.54
N ARG A 115 -10.77 16.37 -0.55
CA ARG A 115 -11.40 17.64 -0.21
C ARG A 115 -11.00 18.66 -1.28
N ARG A 116 -11.98 19.27 -1.93
CA ARG A 116 -11.78 20.30 -2.95
C ARG A 116 -11.86 21.68 -2.35
N GLU A 117 -12.89 21.89 -1.54
CA GLU A 117 -13.15 23.12 -0.78
C GLU A 117 -13.61 22.75 0.63
N LYS A 118 -13.96 23.73 1.46
CA LYS A 118 -14.31 23.52 2.87
C LYS A 118 -15.29 22.36 3.08
N ASP A 119 -16.41 22.35 2.36
CA ASP A 119 -17.49 21.37 2.52
C ASP A 119 -17.79 20.62 1.23
N ILE A 120 -16.93 20.76 0.22
CA ILE A 120 -17.04 20.09 -1.08
C ILE A 120 -15.95 19.03 -1.22
N TRP A 121 -16.39 17.80 -1.48
CA TRP A 121 -15.51 16.65 -1.64
C TRP A 121 -15.72 15.96 -2.98
N GLU A 122 -14.65 15.51 -3.55
CA GLU A 122 -14.70 14.49 -4.59
C GLU A 122 -14.89 13.13 -3.92
N THR A 123 -15.82 12.33 -4.43
CA THR A 123 -16.27 11.10 -3.79
C THR A 123 -16.53 10.00 -4.82
N LEU A 124 -16.34 8.75 -4.40
CA LEU A 124 -16.97 7.61 -5.05
C LEU A 124 -18.37 7.39 -4.44
N VAL A 125 -19.32 6.97 -5.27
CA VAL A 125 -20.68 6.71 -4.80
C VAL A 125 -21.20 5.37 -5.31
N LYS A 126 -22.02 4.71 -4.47
CA LYS A 126 -22.63 3.43 -4.83
C LYS A 126 -24.09 3.38 -4.37
N PRO A 127 -25.02 3.02 -5.26
CA PRO A 127 -24.86 2.82 -6.71
C PRO A 127 -24.84 4.14 -7.48
N GLY A 128 -23.87 4.32 -8.40
CA GLY A 128 -23.67 5.56 -9.15
C GLY A 128 -24.90 6.01 -9.98
N LYS A 129 -25.69 5.07 -10.47
CA LYS A 129 -26.92 5.37 -11.25
C LYS A 129 -27.99 6.12 -10.47
N LYS A 130 -28.01 5.96 -9.13
CA LYS A 130 -29.00 6.62 -8.24
C LYS A 130 -28.54 8.00 -7.77
N LEU A 131 -27.25 8.28 -7.80
CA LEU A 131 -26.63 9.52 -7.31
C LEU A 131 -26.13 10.37 -8.48
N ARG A 132 -27.09 11.05 -9.12
CA ARG A 132 -26.87 12.02 -10.20
C ARG A 132 -26.86 13.44 -9.62
N PRO A 133 -26.34 14.45 -10.34
CA PRO A 133 -26.45 15.84 -9.94
C PRO A 133 -27.85 16.23 -9.48
N GLY A 134 -27.97 16.95 -8.37
CA GLY A 134 -29.20 17.31 -7.66
C GLY A 134 -29.76 16.24 -6.72
N ALA A 135 -29.19 15.03 -6.68
CA ALA A 135 -29.60 14.01 -5.71
C ALA A 135 -29.12 14.39 -4.30
N ARG A 136 -30.02 14.22 -3.31
CA ARG A 136 -29.72 14.47 -1.90
C ARG A 136 -29.65 13.18 -1.11
N VAL A 137 -28.72 13.14 -0.16
CA VAL A 137 -28.44 12.01 0.72
C VAL A 137 -28.49 12.46 2.17
N VAL A 138 -29.05 11.60 3.01
CA VAL A 138 -29.13 11.80 4.46
C VAL A 138 -28.36 10.69 5.16
N PHE A 139 -27.52 11.05 6.13
CA PHE A 139 -26.71 10.12 6.93
C PHE A 139 -27.12 10.16 8.39
N GLY A 140 -27.09 9.00 9.05
CA GLY A 140 -27.47 8.87 10.45
C GLY A 140 -28.91 9.33 10.70
N ASP A 141 -29.09 10.15 11.70
CA ASP A 141 -30.36 10.76 12.12
C ASP A 141 -30.67 12.09 11.41
N GLY A 142 -29.96 12.41 10.32
CA GLY A 142 -30.12 13.66 9.58
C GLY A 142 -29.14 14.77 9.97
N ARG A 143 -28.21 14.52 10.91
CA ARG A 143 -27.15 15.45 11.31
C ARG A 143 -26.12 15.73 10.23
N LEU A 144 -26.03 14.88 9.21
CA LEU A 144 -25.22 15.09 8.02
C LEU A 144 -26.09 14.88 6.79
N LYS A 145 -26.09 15.85 5.90
CA LYS A 145 -26.73 15.78 4.59
C LYS A 145 -25.72 16.07 3.50
N ALA A 146 -25.98 15.58 2.29
CA ALA A 146 -25.17 15.85 1.12
C ALA A 146 -26.01 16.08 -0.13
N GLU A 147 -25.48 16.88 -1.04
CA GLU A 147 -26.03 17.08 -2.39
C GLU A 147 -24.95 16.77 -3.43
N ILE A 148 -25.32 15.98 -4.42
CA ILE A 148 -24.45 15.69 -5.57
C ILE A 148 -24.47 16.91 -6.48
N LEU A 149 -23.31 17.58 -6.62
CA LEU A 149 -23.18 18.76 -7.47
C LEU A 149 -22.93 18.40 -8.90
N ASP A 150 -21.99 17.48 -9.16
CA ASP A 150 -21.55 17.13 -10.52
C ASP A 150 -20.95 15.71 -10.60
N VAL A 151 -20.73 15.25 -11.83
CA VAL A 151 -19.98 14.06 -12.18
C VAL A 151 -18.64 14.51 -12.75
N VAL A 152 -17.55 14.14 -12.11
CA VAL A 152 -16.19 14.48 -12.52
C VAL A 152 -15.47 13.27 -13.12
N GLU A 153 -14.18 13.40 -13.35
CA GLU A 153 -13.36 12.36 -13.95
C GLU A 153 -13.54 10.99 -13.29
N GLU A 154 -13.33 9.91 -14.05
CA GLU A 154 -13.50 8.51 -13.63
C GLU A 154 -14.91 8.17 -13.09
N GLY A 155 -15.90 9.03 -13.30
CA GLY A 155 -17.25 8.86 -12.79
C GLY A 155 -17.39 9.16 -11.30
N ASN A 156 -16.42 9.82 -10.70
CA ASN A 156 -16.50 10.35 -9.33
C ASN A 156 -17.58 11.43 -9.23
N ARG A 157 -17.97 11.77 -8.03
CA ARG A 157 -18.98 12.82 -7.75
C ARG A 157 -18.36 13.96 -6.98
N LEU A 158 -18.71 15.16 -7.38
CA LEU A 158 -18.51 16.36 -6.55
C LEU A 158 -19.69 16.49 -5.62
N VAL A 159 -19.46 16.48 -4.32
CA VAL A 159 -20.51 16.42 -3.28
C VAL A 159 -20.32 17.54 -2.29
N GLN A 160 -21.38 18.34 -2.09
CA GLN A 160 -21.48 19.34 -1.03
C GLN A 160 -22.09 18.69 0.21
N PHE A 161 -21.44 18.88 1.36
CA PHE A 161 -21.93 18.42 2.65
C PHE A 161 -22.54 19.56 3.45
N PHE A 162 -23.59 19.24 4.23
CA PHE A 162 -24.30 20.16 5.12
C PHE A 162 -24.41 19.53 6.50
N TYR A 163 -23.89 20.19 7.51
CA TYR A 163 -23.82 19.75 8.89
C TYR A 163 -23.70 20.92 9.85
N ASP A 164 -24.00 20.68 11.13
CA ASP A 164 -23.76 21.63 12.21
C ASP A 164 -22.55 21.15 13.03
N GLY A 165 -21.70 22.09 13.47
CA GLY A 165 -20.55 21.81 14.32
C GLY A 165 -19.24 21.57 13.57
N ILE A 166 -18.42 20.66 14.07
CA ILE A 166 -17.08 20.36 13.56
C ILE A 166 -17.14 19.14 12.63
N TRP A 167 -16.66 19.30 11.41
CA TRP A 167 -16.67 18.23 10.39
C TRP A 167 -16.06 16.93 10.86
N GLU A 168 -14.92 17.01 11.52
CA GLU A 168 -14.17 15.85 11.99
C GLU A 168 -14.97 15.05 13.02
N GLU A 169 -15.70 15.70 13.92
CA GLU A 169 -16.57 15.07 14.91
C GLU A 169 -17.77 14.38 14.27
N VAL A 170 -18.40 15.07 13.30
CA VAL A 170 -19.52 14.51 12.54
C VAL A 170 -19.05 13.28 11.76
N LEU A 171 -17.91 13.38 11.08
CA LEU A 171 -17.33 12.29 10.30
C LEU A 171 -16.95 11.09 11.18
N ASP A 172 -16.32 11.32 12.34
CA ASP A 172 -15.96 10.26 13.30
C ASP A 172 -17.20 9.52 13.86
N SER A 173 -18.32 10.22 13.98
CA SER A 173 -19.57 9.63 14.52
C SER A 173 -20.35 8.81 13.49
N LEU A 174 -20.27 9.14 12.22
CA LEU A 174 -21.09 8.55 11.13
C LEU A 174 -20.30 7.73 10.13
N GLY A 175 -19.01 8.02 9.99
CA GLY A 175 -18.15 7.36 9.02
C GLY A 175 -17.61 6.04 9.51
N GLU A 176 -17.45 5.12 8.59
CA GLU A 176 -16.77 3.85 8.80
C GLU A 176 -15.32 3.94 8.30
N MET A 177 -14.42 3.23 9.00
CA MET A 177 -13.03 3.09 8.58
C MET A 177 -12.99 2.35 7.23
N PRO A 178 -12.36 2.94 6.20
CA PRO A 178 -12.23 2.30 4.91
C PRO A 178 -11.19 1.18 4.97
N LEU A 179 -11.66 -0.04 4.92
CA LEU A 179 -10.78 -1.20 4.81
C LEU A 179 -10.60 -1.60 3.34
N PRO A 180 -9.44 -2.14 2.98
CA PRO A 180 -9.24 -2.72 1.65
C PRO A 180 -10.30 -3.80 1.33
N PRO A 181 -10.69 -3.98 0.06
CA PRO A 181 -11.78 -4.88 -0.32
C PRO A 181 -11.52 -6.36 -0.03
N TYR A 182 -10.26 -6.76 0.16
CA TYR A 182 -9.89 -8.13 0.53
C TYR A 182 -10.04 -8.41 2.04
N ILE A 183 -10.24 -7.38 2.88
CA ILE A 183 -10.60 -7.53 4.29
C ILE A 183 -12.12 -7.54 4.38
N THR A 184 -12.68 -8.70 4.68
CA THR A 184 -14.14 -8.91 4.80
C THR A 184 -14.62 -8.92 6.24
N HIS A 185 -13.71 -9.10 7.20
CA HIS A 185 -13.99 -9.05 8.62
C HIS A 185 -14.17 -7.62 9.10
N LYS A 186 -15.16 -7.41 9.97
CA LYS A 186 -15.36 -6.10 10.60
C LYS A 186 -14.37 -5.92 11.76
N LEU A 187 -13.60 -4.84 11.73
CA LEU A 187 -12.69 -4.52 12.82
C LEU A 187 -13.45 -4.26 14.13
N LYS A 188 -13.02 -4.91 15.20
CA LYS A 188 -13.52 -4.66 16.57
C LYS A 188 -13.09 -3.29 17.10
N ASP A 189 -11.87 -2.89 16.77
CA ASP A 189 -11.29 -1.59 17.13
C ASP A 189 -10.73 -0.91 15.86
N LYS A 190 -11.36 0.21 15.48
CA LYS A 190 -10.96 1.00 14.30
C LYS A 190 -9.52 1.53 14.39
N ASN A 191 -8.97 1.71 15.61
CA ASN A 191 -7.60 2.17 15.80
C ASN A 191 -6.54 1.12 15.40
N ARG A 192 -6.95 -0.13 15.19
CA ARG A 192 -6.03 -1.16 14.69
C ARG A 192 -5.61 -0.93 13.24
N TYR A 193 -6.37 -0.14 12.48
CA TYR A 193 -6.02 0.30 11.12
C TYR A 193 -5.41 1.72 11.11
N GLN A 194 -4.65 2.06 12.16
CA GLN A 194 -3.86 3.29 12.29
C GLN A 194 -2.47 2.98 12.82
N THR A 195 -1.46 3.71 12.34
CA THR A 195 -0.13 3.67 12.95
C THR A 195 -0.14 4.39 14.29
N VAL A 196 0.77 4.00 15.19
CA VAL A 196 0.89 4.64 16.53
C VAL A 196 1.38 6.09 16.47
N TYR A 197 1.85 6.52 15.31
CA TYR A 197 2.36 7.87 15.01
C TYR A 197 1.49 8.63 13.99
N ALA A 198 0.30 8.14 13.68
CA ALA A 198 -0.64 8.82 12.77
C ALA A 198 -0.99 10.21 13.30
N LYS A 199 -0.81 11.24 12.45
CA LYS A 199 -0.95 12.66 12.85
C LYS A 199 -1.86 13.44 11.92
N TYR A 200 -1.59 13.47 10.62
CA TYR A 200 -2.28 14.32 9.66
C TYR A 200 -3.42 13.56 8.96
N ALA A 201 -4.66 13.97 9.23
CA ALA A 201 -5.86 13.36 8.67
C ALA A 201 -6.01 13.67 7.18
N GLY A 202 -6.41 12.69 6.37
CA GLY A 202 -6.63 12.89 4.93
C GLY A 202 -6.51 11.63 4.09
N SER A 203 -6.09 10.51 4.67
CA SER A 203 -5.86 9.27 3.95
C SER A 203 -7.08 8.37 3.91
N ALA A 204 -7.29 7.69 2.79
CA ALA A 204 -8.29 6.63 2.64
C ALA A 204 -7.73 5.24 3.01
N ALA A 205 -6.41 5.11 3.18
CA ALA A 205 -5.77 3.86 3.59
C ALA A 205 -4.59 4.09 4.53
N ALA A 206 -4.35 3.13 5.43
CA ALA A 206 -3.20 3.18 6.33
C ALA A 206 -1.89 2.83 5.61
N PRO A 207 -0.75 3.42 6.01
CA PRO A 207 0.58 2.95 5.61
C PRO A 207 0.91 1.68 6.39
N THR A 208 0.44 0.54 5.86
CA THR A 208 0.27 -0.71 6.63
C THR A 208 1.57 -1.32 7.15
N ALA A 209 2.71 -1.10 6.50
CA ALA A 209 4.01 -1.50 7.04
C ALA A 209 4.32 -0.81 8.39
N GLY A 210 3.78 0.38 8.61
CA GLY A 210 3.90 1.09 9.89
C GLY A 210 3.06 0.50 11.02
N LEU A 211 2.07 -0.37 10.70
CA LEU A 211 1.23 -1.00 11.71
C LEU A 211 1.99 -1.98 12.60
N HIS A 212 3.13 -2.48 12.17
CA HIS A 212 3.98 -3.39 12.95
C HIS A 212 4.67 -2.69 14.12
N PHE A 213 4.88 -1.38 14.03
CA PHE A 213 5.55 -0.62 15.08
C PHE A 213 4.64 -0.33 16.26
N THR A 214 5.19 -0.48 17.48
CA THR A 214 4.64 0.06 18.72
C THR A 214 5.44 1.30 19.12
N LYS A 215 4.91 2.11 20.05
CA LYS A 215 5.65 3.27 20.59
C LYS A 215 6.93 2.83 21.30
N GLU A 216 6.87 1.71 22.00
CA GLU A 216 7.99 1.10 22.73
C GLU A 216 9.09 0.64 21.76
N LEU A 217 8.72 0.04 20.61
CA LEU A 217 9.68 -0.37 19.61
C LEU A 217 10.35 0.85 18.94
N LEU A 218 9.57 1.89 18.60
CA LEU A 218 10.14 3.14 18.07
C LEU A 218 11.09 3.81 19.06
N ALA A 219 10.75 3.85 20.34
CA ALA A 219 11.66 4.37 21.39
C ALA A 219 12.98 3.59 21.46
N LYS A 220 12.94 2.25 21.28
CA LYS A 220 14.17 1.44 21.20
C LYS A 220 14.98 1.73 19.93
N VAL A 221 14.32 2.00 18.81
CA VAL A 221 14.98 2.42 17.55
C VAL A 221 15.73 3.73 17.76
N GLU A 222 15.07 4.75 18.35
CA GLU A 222 15.71 6.04 18.66
C GLU A 222 16.86 5.87 19.69
N ALA A 223 16.66 5.07 20.73
CA ALA A 223 17.69 4.79 21.73
C ALA A 223 18.93 4.07 21.15
N LYS A 224 18.76 3.38 20.02
CA LYS A 224 19.88 2.78 19.26
C LYS A 224 20.65 3.80 18.44
N GLY A 225 20.21 5.06 18.35
CA GLY A 225 20.84 6.11 17.57
C GLY A 225 20.38 6.17 16.12
N VAL A 226 19.17 5.68 15.83
CA VAL A 226 18.52 5.77 14.52
C VAL A 226 17.62 7.00 14.52
N ASP A 227 17.77 7.87 13.53
CA ASP A 227 16.90 9.04 13.37
C ASP A 227 15.53 8.64 12.82
N LEU A 228 14.43 9.16 13.40
CA LEU A 228 13.09 8.99 12.88
C LEU A 228 12.68 10.23 12.08
N ALA A 229 12.45 10.07 10.77
CA ALA A 229 11.95 11.11 9.88
C ALA A 229 10.48 10.83 9.52
N TYR A 230 9.62 11.82 9.77
CA TYR A 230 8.19 11.67 9.48
C TYR A 230 7.81 12.48 8.23
N VAL A 231 7.31 11.78 7.24
CA VAL A 231 6.75 12.35 6.01
C VAL A 231 5.25 12.11 5.98
N THR A 232 4.52 12.82 5.12
CA THR A 232 3.09 12.61 4.93
C THR A 232 2.83 12.25 3.47
N LEU A 233 2.07 11.19 3.21
CA LEU A 233 1.44 10.92 1.92
C LEU A 233 0.03 10.42 2.20
N HIS A 234 -0.97 11.12 1.67
CA HIS A 234 -2.36 10.71 1.79
C HIS A 234 -2.70 9.69 0.71
N VAL A 235 -2.83 8.43 1.15
CA VAL A 235 -3.12 7.30 0.25
C VAL A 235 -4.56 7.38 -0.24
N GLY A 236 -4.74 7.41 -1.54
CA GLY A 236 -6.05 7.33 -2.20
C GLY A 236 -6.52 5.88 -2.38
N LEU A 237 -7.80 5.73 -2.80
CA LEU A 237 -8.37 4.41 -3.11
C LEU A 237 -7.73 3.73 -4.33
N GLY A 238 -7.02 4.48 -5.16
CA GLY A 238 -6.32 3.95 -6.33
C GLY A 238 -5.38 2.79 -6.01
N THR A 239 -4.76 2.84 -4.82
CA THR A 239 -3.84 1.80 -4.33
C THR A 239 -4.48 0.40 -4.24
N PHE A 240 -5.80 0.32 -4.12
CA PHE A 240 -6.52 -0.96 -4.07
C PHE A 240 -7.12 -1.39 -5.41
N ARG A 241 -6.94 -0.60 -6.46
CA ARG A 241 -7.42 -0.96 -7.81
C ARG A 241 -6.39 -1.88 -8.47
N PRO A 242 -6.83 -2.99 -9.08
CA PRO A 242 -5.92 -3.83 -9.85
C PRO A 242 -5.40 -3.07 -11.08
N VAL A 243 -4.18 -3.36 -11.47
CA VAL A 243 -3.64 -2.92 -12.76
C VAL A 243 -4.49 -3.56 -13.88
N LYS A 244 -4.91 -2.76 -14.86
CA LYS A 244 -5.83 -3.21 -15.92
C LYS A 244 -5.16 -3.32 -17.29
N VAL A 245 -3.91 -2.91 -17.36
CA VAL A 245 -3.12 -2.92 -18.60
C VAL A 245 -2.16 -4.11 -18.60
N ASP A 246 -1.90 -4.68 -19.76
CA ASP A 246 -0.95 -5.78 -19.90
C ASP A 246 0.49 -5.27 -19.92
N ASN A 247 0.71 -4.10 -20.54
CA ASN A 247 2.01 -3.44 -20.58
C ASN A 247 2.13 -2.47 -19.39
N VAL A 248 3.10 -2.72 -18.52
CA VAL A 248 3.40 -1.90 -17.33
C VAL A 248 3.60 -0.42 -17.69
N LEU A 249 4.20 -0.12 -18.85
CA LEU A 249 4.47 1.24 -19.31
C LEU A 249 3.21 2.06 -19.62
N GLU A 250 2.07 1.39 -19.83
CA GLU A 250 0.79 2.03 -20.09
C GLU A 250 -0.01 2.34 -18.81
N HIS A 251 0.53 1.92 -17.64
CA HIS A 251 -0.14 2.17 -16.39
C HIS A 251 0.07 3.62 -15.91
N HIS A 252 -1.03 4.28 -15.58
CA HIS A 252 -1.03 5.62 -14.98
C HIS A 252 -1.35 5.52 -13.49
N MET A 253 -0.45 6.03 -12.65
CA MET A 253 -0.68 6.12 -11.22
C MET A 253 -1.67 7.23 -10.88
N HIS A 254 -2.47 7.01 -9.84
CA HIS A 254 -3.30 8.07 -9.29
C HIS A 254 -2.45 9.12 -8.59
N SER A 255 -2.88 10.37 -8.71
CA SER A 255 -2.25 11.50 -8.04
C SER A 255 -2.54 11.47 -6.53
N GLU A 256 -1.49 11.50 -5.70
CA GLU A 256 -1.57 11.49 -4.24
C GLU A 256 -0.75 12.65 -3.67
N TYR A 257 -1.38 13.38 -2.73
CA TYR A 257 -0.72 14.50 -2.05
C TYR A 257 0.34 14.01 -1.08
N TYR A 258 1.52 14.62 -1.13
CA TYR A 258 2.58 14.38 -0.16
C TYR A 258 3.17 15.66 0.41
N GLN A 259 3.83 15.52 1.56
CA GLN A 259 4.56 16.60 2.23
C GLN A 259 5.80 16.04 2.92
N VAL A 260 6.91 16.76 2.78
CA VAL A 260 8.17 16.57 3.51
C VAL A 260 8.45 17.86 4.26
N SER A 261 8.61 17.78 5.59
CA SER A 261 9.00 18.94 6.40
C SER A 261 10.50 19.15 6.35
N GLN A 262 10.98 20.37 6.67
CA GLN A 262 12.40 20.65 6.75
C GLN A 262 13.12 19.71 7.72
N GLU A 263 12.53 19.43 8.89
CA GLU A 263 13.10 18.49 9.88
C GLU A 263 13.30 17.08 9.27
N ALA A 264 12.34 16.60 8.51
CA ALA A 264 12.44 15.28 7.87
C ALA A 264 13.51 15.28 6.76
N ALA A 265 13.54 16.32 5.94
CA ALA A 265 14.56 16.51 4.90
C ALA A 265 15.97 16.54 5.49
N ASP A 266 16.18 17.33 6.55
CA ASP A 266 17.49 17.45 7.23
C ASP A 266 17.98 16.10 7.78
N LYS A 267 17.11 15.31 8.40
CA LYS A 267 17.45 13.98 8.92
C LYS A 267 17.83 13.00 7.82
N ILE A 268 17.07 12.99 6.73
CA ILE A 268 17.33 12.11 5.59
C ILE A 268 18.64 12.50 4.90
N ASN A 269 18.84 13.78 4.62
CA ASN A 269 20.06 14.28 3.99
C ASN A 269 21.30 13.99 4.85
N LYS A 270 21.21 14.23 6.16
CA LYS A 270 22.28 13.94 7.13
C LYS A 270 22.70 12.47 7.08
N ALA A 271 21.74 11.53 7.04
CA ALA A 271 22.05 10.11 6.95
C ALA A 271 22.79 9.78 5.65
N LYS A 272 22.32 10.28 4.50
CA LYS A 272 22.99 10.08 3.19
C LYS A 272 24.38 10.68 3.15
N GLU A 273 24.56 11.91 3.57
CA GLU A 273 25.84 12.62 3.59
C GLU A 273 26.88 11.97 4.51
N SER A 274 26.40 11.33 5.59
CA SER A 274 27.24 10.60 6.55
C SER A 274 27.52 9.14 6.14
N GLY A 275 27.01 8.69 4.98
CA GLY A 275 27.19 7.32 4.48
C GLY A 275 26.35 6.27 5.23
N HIS A 276 25.30 6.70 5.95
CA HIS A 276 24.32 5.84 6.58
C HIS A 276 23.12 5.58 5.69
N ARG A 277 22.30 4.58 6.06
CA ARG A 277 21.19 4.13 5.24
C ARG A 277 19.91 4.94 5.50
N VAL A 278 19.16 5.18 4.43
CA VAL A 278 17.77 5.64 4.48
C VAL A 278 16.85 4.45 4.30
N ILE A 279 16.09 4.14 5.33
CA ILE A 279 15.23 2.97 5.42
C ILE A 279 13.77 3.42 5.44
N CYS A 280 13.01 3.15 4.38
CA CYS A 280 11.60 3.49 4.35
C CYS A 280 10.73 2.42 5.02
N VAL A 281 9.75 2.88 5.80
CA VAL A 281 8.66 2.05 6.32
C VAL A 281 7.44 2.25 5.41
N GLY A 282 7.23 1.26 4.54
CA GLY A 282 6.16 1.24 3.54
C GLY A 282 6.53 1.88 2.22
N THR A 283 5.87 1.40 1.18
CA THR A 283 6.00 1.91 -0.19
C THR A 283 5.56 3.37 -0.31
N THR A 284 4.68 3.83 0.58
CA THR A 284 4.24 5.24 0.63
C THR A 284 5.37 6.18 1.06
N SER A 285 6.15 5.81 2.10
CA SER A 285 7.33 6.59 2.49
C SER A 285 8.38 6.63 1.38
N CYS A 286 8.60 5.48 0.71
CA CYS A 286 9.50 5.39 -0.44
C CYS A 286 9.04 6.33 -1.57
N ARG A 287 7.78 6.25 -1.98
CA ARG A 287 7.24 7.12 -3.04
C ARG A 287 7.33 8.59 -2.68
N THR A 288 7.14 8.94 -1.41
CA THR A 288 7.27 10.33 -0.94
C THR A 288 8.68 10.87 -1.14
N ILE A 289 9.70 10.17 -0.60
CA ILE A 289 11.07 10.69 -0.66
C ILE A 289 11.66 10.64 -2.07
N GLU A 290 11.30 9.62 -2.86
CA GLU A 290 11.75 9.52 -4.26
C GLU A 290 11.09 10.59 -5.15
N SER A 291 9.86 11.05 -4.81
CA SER A 291 9.20 12.16 -5.51
C SER A 291 9.75 13.52 -5.09
N ALA A 292 10.10 13.68 -3.81
CA ALA A 292 10.56 14.95 -3.25
C ALA A 292 12.03 15.25 -3.57
N ALA A 293 12.85 14.21 -3.77
CA ALA A 293 14.28 14.35 -3.98
C ALA A 293 14.63 14.91 -5.38
N ASP A 294 15.62 15.77 -5.41
CA ASP A 294 16.25 16.24 -6.64
C ASP A 294 17.03 15.11 -7.36
N GLU A 295 17.69 15.43 -8.47
CA GLU A 295 18.48 14.47 -9.26
C GLU A 295 19.71 13.91 -8.50
N ASN A 296 20.17 14.59 -7.47
CA ASN A 296 21.29 14.19 -6.63
C ASN A 296 20.84 13.43 -5.36
N GLY A 297 19.54 13.26 -5.16
CA GLY A 297 18.98 12.61 -3.97
C GLY A 297 18.86 13.53 -2.75
N HIS A 298 18.98 14.85 -2.92
CA HIS A 298 18.82 15.84 -1.85
C HIS A 298 17.34 16.22 -1.69
N LEU A 299 16.89 16.38 -0.45
CA LEU A 299 15.52 16.77 -0.12
C LEU A 299 15.50 18.17 0.50
N GLU A 300 14.43 18.92 0.17
CA GLU A 300 14.05 20.17 0.82
C GLU A 300 12.64 20.09 1.35
N GLU A 301 12.23 21.04 2.19
CA GLU A 301 10.83 21.16 2.59
C GLU A 301 9.96 21.37 1.36
N CYS A 302 8.97 20.50 1.17
CA CYS A 302 8.08 20.60 0.03
C CYS A 302 6.72 19.96 0.30
N CYS A 303 5.74 20.35 -0.50
CA CYS A 303 4.46 19.67 -0.62
C CYS A 303 3.98 19.73 -2.06
N ASP A 304 3.53 18.59 -2.58
CA ASP A 304 3.03 18.49 -3.95
C ASP A 304 2.16 17.24 -4.11
N ASN A 305 1.79 16.92 -5.33
CA ASN A 305 1.15 15.66 -5.69
C ASN A 305 2.15 14.78 -6.44
N THR A 306 2.08 13.47 -6.18
CA THR A 306 2.93 12.49 -6.87
C THR A 306 2.10 11.48 -7.64
N GLU A 307 2.54 11.18 -8.84
CA GLU A 307 2.08 10.08 -9.69
C GLU A 307 3.24 9.11 -9.98
N ILE A 308 4.26 9.14 -9.14
CA ILE A 308 5.46 8.32 -9.34
C ILE A 308 5.10 6.85 -9.42
N PHE A 309 5.51 6.22 -10.51
CA PHE A 309 5.39 4.80 -10.75
C PHE A 309 6.78 4.17 -10.75
N ILE A 310 7.07 3.38 -9.71
CA ILE A 310 8.35 2.71 -9.54
C ILE A 310 8.19 1.25 -9.97
N TYR A 311 8.95 0.83 -10.97
CA TYR A 311 9.03 -0.53 -11.50
C TYR A 311 10.47 -0.86 -11.91
N PRO A 312 10.85 -2.10 -12.22
CA PRO A 312 12.21 -2.47 -12.58
C PRO A 312 12.81 -1.59 -13.67
N GLY A 313 14.02 -1.12 -13.42
CA GLY A 313 14.70 -0.09 -14.22
C GLY A 313 14.70 1.29 -13.58
N TYR A 314 13.84 1.54 -12.57
CA TYR A 314 13.90 2.76 -11.77
C TYR A 314 15.20 2.82 -10.96
N LYS A 315 15.84 3.99 -10.96
CA LYS A 315 17.05 4.26 -10.17
C LYS A 315 16.67 5.04 -8.92
N PHE A 316 16.74 4.37 -7.78
CA PHE A 316 16.46 5.01 -6.49
C PHE A 316 17.50 6.10 -6.21
N LYS A 317 17.02 7.28 -5.82
CA LYS A 317 17.83 8.45 -5.51
C LYS A 317 18.21 8.48 -4.03
N VAL A 318 17.30 8.08 -3.16
CA VAL A 318 17.40 8.23 -1.71
C VAL A 318 17.32 6.90 -0.98
N LEU A 319 16.40 6.02 -1.37
CA LEU A 319 16.11 4.77 -0.69
C LEU A 319 17.28 3.79 -0.72
N ASP A 320 17.66 3.26 0.44
CA ASP A 320 18.65 2.18 0.56
C ASP A 320 18.01 0.85 0.98
N CYS A 321 17.04 0.88 1.90
CA CYS A 321 16.35 -0.31 2.41
C CYS A 321 14.85 -0.05 2.57
N LEU A 322 14.05 -1.11 2.53
CA LEU A 322 12.60 -1.01 2.62
C LEU A 322 12.01 -2.03 3.60
N ILE A 323 11.22 -1.56 4.56
CA ILE A 323 10.32 -2.39 5.36
C ILE A 323 8.94 -2.31 4.74
N THR A 324 8.34 -3.43 4.39
CA THR A 324 7.04 -3.46 3.70
C THR A 324 6.22 -4.69 4.10
N ASN A 325 4.93 -4.73 3.73
CA ASN A 325 4.13 -5.95 3.77
C ASN A 325 4.33 -6.77 2.50
N PHE A 326 3.82 -8.00 2.48
CA PHE A 326 3.67 -8.77 1.26
C PHE A 326 2.48 -8.23 0.44
N HIS A 327 2.66 -8.06 -0.86
CA HIS A 327 1.72 -7.40 -1.76
C HIS A 327 0.94 -8.38 -2.64
N LEU A 328 -0.13 -7.88 -3.28
CA LEU A 328 -0.94 -8.63 -4.23
C LEU A 328 -0.15 -9.00 -5.49
N PRO A 329 -0.40 -10.18 -6.08
CA PRO A 329 0.07 -10.50 -7.43
C PRO A 329 -0.31 -9.40 -8.42
N GLU A 330 0.53 -9.16 -9.40
CA GLU A 330 0.30 -8.23 -10.51
C GLU A 330 0.03 -6.77 -10.08
N SER A 331 0.38 -6.40 -8.83
CA SER A 331 0.18 -5.04 -8.31
C SER A 331 1.39 -4.14 -8.57
N THR A 332 1.14 -2.83 -8.64
CA THR A 332 2.20 -1.81 -8.72
C THR A 332 3.19 -1.89 -7.55
N LEU A 333 2.74 -2.43 -6.40
CA LEU A 333 3.58 -2.57 -5.21
C LEU A 333 4.57 -3.74 -5.33
N VAL A 334 4.19 -4.86 -5.96
CA VAL A 334 5.15 -5.93 -6.30
C VAL A 334 6.18 -5.41 -7.30
N MET A 335 5.77 -4.57 -8.25
CA MET A 335 6.69 -3.95 -9.20
C MET A 335 7.70 -3.03 -8.50
N LEU A 336 7.26 -2.23 -7.51
CA LEU A 336 8.13 -1.36 -6.72
C LEU A 336 9.18 -2.18 -5.94
N VAL A 337 8.77 -3.21 -5.21
CA VAL A 337 9.73 -4.04 -4.46
C VAL A 337 10.66 -4.82 -5.40
N SER A 338 10.17 -5.18 -6.60
CA SER A 338 10.98 -5.78 -7.66
C SER A 338 11.99 -4.81 -8.27
N ALA A 339 11.67 -3.51 -8.30
CA ALA A 339 12.64 -2.49 -8.72
C ALA A 339 13.82 -2.40 -7.75
N LEU A 340 13.58 -2.60 -6.44
CA LEU A 340 14.61 -2.53 -5.40
C LEU A 340 15.46 -3.80 -5.33
N ALA A 341 14.83 -4.98 -5.33
CA ALA A 341 15.51 -6.24 -5.04
C ALA A 341 15.70 -7.17 -6.25
N GLY A 342 15.24 -6.76 -7.43
CA GLY A 342 15.15 -7.62 -8.60
C GLY A 342 13.90 -8.50 -8.57
N ARG A 343 13.26 -8.66 -9.73
CA ARG A 343 11.99 -9.40 -9.86
C ARG A 343 12.13 -10.86 -9.39
N GLU A 344 13.18 -11.55 -9.78
CA GLU A 344 13.38 -12.96 -9.44
C GLU A 344 13.57 -13.14 -7.93
N ASN A 345 14.41 -12.33 -7.29
CA ASN A 345 14.62 -12.38 -5.85
C ASN A 345 13.32 -12.16 -5.09
N VAL A 346 12.49 -11.20 -5.53
CA VAL A 346 11.18 -10.91 -4.92
C VAL A 346 10.22 -12.08 -5.09
N LEU A 347 10.09 -12.63 -6.30
CA LEU A 347 9.18 -13.75 -6.54
C LEU A 347 9.63 -15.02 -5.77
N ASN A 348 10.92 -15.29 -5.70
CA ASN A 348 11.48 -16.40 -4.91
C ASN A 348 11.19 -16.19 -3.40
N ALA A 349 11.41 -14.98 -2.87
CA ALA A 349 11.09 -14.65 -1.48
C ALA A 349 9.58 -14.79 -1.18
N TYR A 350 8.72 -14.46 -2.14
CA TYR A 350 7.27 -14.62 -1.99
C TYR A 350 6.85 -16.10 -2.03
N GLN A 351 7.47 -16.91 -2.88
CA GLN A 351 7.25 -18.37 -2.88
C GLN A 351 7.69 -19.00 -1.55
N GLU A 352 8.84 -18.58 -1.00
CA GLU A 352 9.29 -19.04 0.31
C GLU A 352 8.32 -18.59 1.41
N ALA A 353 7.84 -17.33 1.38
CA ALA A 353 6.85 -16.83 2.31
C ALA A 353 5.53 -17.61 2.26
N ILE A 354 5.07 -18.00 1.07
CA ILE A 354 3.86 -18.83 0.88
C ILE A 354 4.08 -20.22 1.47
N LYS A 355 5.21 -20.87 1.15
CA LYS A 355 5.58 -22.19 1.68
C LYS A 355 5.64 -22.20 3.20
N GLU A 356 6.23 -21.16 3.78
CA GLU A 356 6.37 -20.96 5.23
C GLU A 356 5.11 -20.37 5.88
N LYS A 357 4.01 -20.20 5.12
CA LYS A 357 2.72 -19.71 5.59
C LYS A 357 2.79 -18.34 6.26
N TYR A 358 3.52 -17.41 5.67
CA TYR A 358 3.43 -16.00 6.04
C TYR A 358 2.04 -15.46 5.74
N ARG A 359 1.64 -14.47 6.51
CA ARG A 359 0.39 -13.76 6.32
C ARG A 359 0.60 -12.60 5.35
N PHE A 360 -0.33 -12.43 4.43
CA PHE A 360 -0.21 -11.44 3.35
C PHE A 360 -1.10 -10.22 3.58
N PHE A 361 -0.74 -9.10 2.98
CA PHE A 361 -1.41 -7.79 2.88
C PHE A 361 -1.44 -7.00 4.18
N SER A 362 -2.45 -6.11 4.34
CA SER A 362 -2.49 -5.02 5.33
C SER A 362 -2.28 -5.46 6.80
N PHE A 363 -2.83 -6.60 7.19
CA PHE A 363 -2.67 -7.18 8.52
C PHE A 363 -1.74 -8.40 8.54
N GLY A 364 -1.03 -8.59 7.45
CA GLY A 364 -0.08 -9.67 7.29
C GLY A 364 1.22 -9.46 8.04
N ASP A 365 2.22 -10.22 7.63
CA ASP A 365 3.58 -10.16 8.14
C ASP A 365 4.43 -9.15 7.36
N ALA A 366 5.62 -8.88 7.83
CA ALA A 366 6.52 -7.90 7.24
C ALA A 366 7.64 -8.56 6.43
N MET A 367 8.18 -7.77 5.51
CA MET A 367 9.39 -8.05 4.76
C MET A 367 10.36 -6.89 4.94
N PHE A 368 11.64 -7.16 5.17
CA PHE A 368 12.70 -6.17 5.17
C PHE A 368 13.67 -6.47 4.03
N ILE A 369 13.77 -5.56 3.09
CA ILE A 369 14.70 -5.62 1.96
C ILE A 369 15.93 -4.79 2.31
N LYS A 370 17.08 -5.45 2.49
CA LYS A 370 18.35 -4.86 2.91
C LYS A 370 19.43 -5.00 1.85
#